data_5812d4f12beb1cc3f931729c3e1b60cc
#
_entry.id   5812d4f12beb1cc3f931729c3e1b60cc
#
_cell.length_a   1.000
_cell.length_b   1.000
_cell.length_c   1.000
_cell.angle_alpha   90.00
_cell.angle_beta   90.00
_cell.angle_gamma   90.00
#
_symmetry.space_group_name_H-M   'P 1'
#
loop_
_entity.id
_entity.type
_entity.pdbx_description
1 polymer ?
#
loop_
_entity_poly.entity_id
_entity_poly.type
_entity_poly.pdbx_seq_one_letter_code
_entity_poly.pdbx_strand_id
1 'polypeptide(L)' 'MMNVRFDELELMLVAMFEQKTLKGTIQTLTEVQQLVEEDAEMAALVQQTIPKMQQLNEQQFKGLELEWHRPEDDIGK' A
#
# COMPACT_ATOMS: atom_id res chain seq x y z
N MET A 1 -15.26 16.23 -0.54
CA MET A 1 -14.82 15.23 0.03
C MET A 1 -14.30 14.21 -0.86
N MET A 2 -13.19 13.70 -0.67
CA MET A 2 -12.65 12.75 -1.51
C MET A 2 -12.79 11.42 -0.98
N ASN A 3 -13.14 10.45 -1.77
CA ASN A 3 -13.21 9.10 -1.36
C ASN A 3 -12.14 8.37 -2.06
N VAL A 4 -11.10 8.00 -1.38
CA VAL A 4 -10.03 7.25 -1.96
C VAL A 4 -10.39 5.78 -1.84
N ARG A 5 -10.45 5.09 -2.98
CA ARG A 5 -10.79 3.70 -2.96
C ARG A 5 -9.63 2.87 -3.41
N PHE A 6 -9.39 1.77 -2.75
CA PHE A 6 -8.31 0.86 -3.08
C PHE A 6 -8.85 -0.46 -3.55
N ASP A 7 -8.27 -1.01 -4.60
CA ASP A 7 -8.59 -2.35 -5.02
C ASP A 7 -7.96 -3.32 -4.06
N GLU A 8 -8.40 -4.55 -4.12
CA GLU A 8 -7.85 -5.56 -3.25
C GLU A 8 -6.36 -5.73 -3.46
N LEU A 9 -5.91 -5.68 -4.70
CA LEU A 9 -4.49 -5.80 -4.98
C LEU A 9 -3.71 -4.62 -4.40
N GLU A 10 -4.29 -3.44 -4.45
CA GLU A 10 -3.64 -2.28 -3.88
C GLU A 10 -3.53 -2.42 -2.37
N LEU A 11 -4.58 -2.91 -1.74
CA LEU A 11 -4.54 -3.10 -0.30
C LEU A 11 -3.51 -4.15 0.09
N MET A 12 -3.39 -5.21 -0.68
CA MET A 12 -2.38 -6.21 -0.41
C MET A 12 -0.98 -5.62 -0.55
N LEU A 13 -0.78 -4.80 -1.56
CA LEU A 13 0.50 -4.16 -1.76
C LEU A 13 0.86 -3.27 -0.57
N VAL A 14 -0.08 -2.45 -0.14
CA VAL A 14 0.17 -1.57 0.98
C VAL A 14 0.43 -2.39 2.24
N ALA A 15 -0.32 -3.46 2.44
CA ALA A 15 -0.14 -4.28 3.63
C ALA A 15 1.23 -4.93 3.66
N MET A 16 1.74 -5.32 2.50
CA MET A 16 3.05 -5.96 2.45
C MET A 16 4.17 -5.00 2.84
N PHE A 17 3.99 -3.73 2.58
CA PHE A 17 5.04 -2.76 2.82
C PHE A 17 4.66 -1.74 3.89
N GLU A 18 3.65 -2.05 4.68
CA GLU A 18 3.17 -1.14 5.69
C GLU A 18 4.23 -0.80 6.70
N GLN A 19 4.35 0.48 7.03
CA GLN A 19 5.23 0.95 8.08
C GLN A 19 4.39 1.53 9.20
N LYS A 20 5.02 2.01 10.25
CA LYS A 20 4.28 2.53 11.38
C LYS A 20 3.48 3.77 11.05
N THR A 21 3.92 4.53 10.08
CA THR A 21 3.23 5.76 9.72
C THR A 21 2.87 5.75 8.25
N LEU A 22 1.89 6.56 7.90
CA LEU A 22 1.50 6.71 6.51
C LEU A 22 2.67 7.23 5.69
N LYS A 23 3.39 8.22 6.20
CA LYS A 23 4.49 8.78 5.48
C LYS A 23 5.56 7.75 5.22
N GLY A 24 5.87 6.93 6.21
CA GLY A 24 6.86 5.88 6.05
C GLY A 24 6.43 4.85 5.03
N THR A 25 5.15 4.53 5.01
CA THR A 25 4.62 3.57 4.04
C THR A 25 4.74 4.14 2.63
N ILE A 26 4.40 5.41 2.44
CA ILE A 26 4.52 6.02 1.13
C ILE A 26 5.96 6.03 0.67
N GLN A 27 6.88 6.31 1.58
CA GLN A 27 8.29 6.33 1.23
C GLN A 27 8.75 4.94 0.81
N THR A 28 8.31 3.91 1.52
CA THR A 28 8.68 2.55 1.18
C THR A 28 8.14 2.18 -0.19
N LEU A 29 6.89 2.55 -0.48
CA LEU A 29 6.31 2.25 -1.79
C LEU A 29 7.06 2.98 -2.89
N THR A 30 7.53 4.20 -2.63
CA THR A 30 8.30 4.93 -3.61
C THR A 30 9.60 4.21 -3.92
N GLU A 31 10.22 3.62 -2.90
CA GLU A 31 11.44 2.86 -3.12
C GLU A 31 11.15 1.57 -3.88
N VAL A 32 10.06 0.93 -3.56
CA VAL A 32 9.67 -0.30 -4.24
C VAL A 32 9.42 -0.01 -5.72
N GLN A 33 8.87 1.16 -6.03
CA GLN A 33 8.60 1.51 -7.40
C GLN A 33 9.87 1.45 -8.24
N GLN A 34 10.97 1.88 -7.66
CA GLN A 34 12.23 1.84 -8.41
C GLN A 34 12.75 0.43 -8.56
N LEU A 35 12.46 -0.42 -7.59
CA LEU A 35 12.97 -1.78 -7.66
C LEU A 35 12.18 -2.63 -8.65
N VAL A 36 10.94 -2.27 -8.94
CA VAL A 36 10.11 -3.09 -9.81
C VAL A 36 9.89 -2.46 -11.16
N GLU A 37 10.77 -1.57 -11.59
CA GLU A 37 10.59 -0.89 -12.85
C GLU A 37 10.46 -1.84 -14.01
N GLU A 38 11.13 -2.97 -13.94
CA GLU A 38 11.09 -3.89 -15.06
C GLU A 38 9.86 -4.77 -15.06
N ASP A 39 9.10 -4.77 -13.98
CA ASP A 39 7.88 -5.55 -13.92
C ASP A 39 6.73 -4.61 -14.19
N ALA A 40 6.25 -4.58 -15.41
CA ALA A 40 5.26 -3.60 -15.82
C ALA A 40 4.00 -3.64 -14.97
N GLU A 41 3.53 -4.83 -14.61
CA GLU A 41 2.32 -4.93 -13.83
C GLU A 41 2.51 -4.41 -12.43
N MET A 42 3.62 -4.77 -11.81
CA MET A 42 3.89 -4.33 -10.46
C MET A 42 4.17 -2.85 -10.44
N ALA A 43 4.91 -2.35 -11.41
CA ALA A 43 5.20 -0.93 -11.48
C ALA A 43 3.92 -0.12 -11.64
N ALA A 44 3.00 -0.60 -12.47
CA ALA A 44 1.74 0.11 -12.65
C ALA A 44 0.93 0.11 -11.36
N LEU A 45 0.92 -1.02 -10.64
CA LEU A 45 0.17 -1.11 -9.40
C LEU A 45 0.74 -0.13 -8.37
N VAL A 46 2.06 -0.10 -8.23
CA VAL A 46 2.69 0.82 -7.28
C VAL A 46 2.42 2.26 -7.69
N GLN A 47 2.53 2.55 -8.99
CA GLN A 47 2.31 3.90 -9.46
C GLN A 47 0.91 4.39 -9.18
N GLN A 48 -0.08 3.53 -9.28
CA GLN A 48 -1.44 3.98 -9.04
C GLN A 48 -1.77 4.01 -7.55
N THR A 49 -1.04 3.27 -6.73
CA THR A 49 -1.32 3.22 -5.31
C THR A 49 -0.74 4.41 -4.57
N ILE A 50 0.45 4.85 -4.94
CA ILE A 50 1.10 5.94 -4.23
C ILE A 50 0.26 7.22 -4.19
N PRO A 51 -0.31 7.70 -5.30
CA PRO A 51 -1.12 8.92 -5.21
C PRO A 51 -2.34 8.75 -4.31
N LYS A 52 -2.90 7.56 -4.27
CA LYS A 52 -4.04 7.32 -3.39
C LYS A 52 -3.60 7.40 -1.93
N MET A 53 -2.42 6.85 -1.63
CA MET A 53 -1.90 6.92 -0.27
C MET A 53 -1.64 8.36 0.14
N GLN A 54 -1.20 9.18 -0.81
CA GLN A 54 -0.90 10.57 -0.49
C GLN A 54 -2.13 11.39 -0.17
N GLN A 55 -3.31 10.88 -0.51
CA GLN A 55 -4.52 11.59 -0.18
C GLN A 55 -5.07 11.21 1.17
N LEU A 56 -4.48 10.25 1.85
CA LEU A 56 -4.95 9.82 3.15
C LEU A 56 -4.29 10.61 4.26
N ASN A 57 -4.94 10.66 5.43
CA ASN A 57 -4.26 11.13 6.63
C ASN A 57 -4.00 9.89 7.48
N GLU A 58 -3.31 10.07 8.59
CA GLU A 58 -2.92 8.93 9.42
C GLU A 58 -4.13 8.16 9.94
N GLN A 59 -5.18 8.86 10.26
CA GLN A 59 -6.34 8.19 10.78
C GLN A 59 -7.00 7.32 9.71
N GLN A 60 -7.08 7.82 8.50
CA GLN A 60 -7.63 7.06 7.40
C GLN A 60 -6.75 5.86 7.08
N PHE A 61 -5.44 6.05 7.14
CA PHE A 61 -4.51 4.98 6.90
C PHE A 61 -4.74 3.84 7.90
N LYS A 62 -4.90 4.18 9.16
CA LYS A 62 -5.13 3.14 10.16
C LYS A 62 -6.46 2.44 9.92
N GLY A 63 -7.41 3.14 9.36
CA GLY A 63 -8.71 2.56 9.10
C GLY A 63 -8.75 1.56 7.97
N LEU A 64 -7.65 1.43 7.22
CA LEU A 64 -7.62 0.48 6.13
C LEU A 64 -7.56 -0.96 6.63
N GLU A 65 -7.22 -1.17 7.90
CA GLU A 65 -7.18 -2.51 8.47
C GLU A 65 -6.32 -3.44 7.64
N LEU A 66 -5.13 -3.01 7.38
CA LEU A 66 -4.26 -3.72 6.46
C LEU A 66 -3.90 -5.13 6.92
N GLU A 67 -3.99 -5.38 8.21
CA GLU A 67 -3.65 -6.71 8.67
C GLU A 67 -4.56 -7.77 8.08
N TRP A 68 -5.75 -7.40 7.66
CA TRP A 68 -6.65 -8.36 7.04
C TRP A 68 -6.26 -8.68 5.62
N HIS A 69 -5.34 -7.91 5.05
CA HIS A 69 -4.97 -8.06 3.65
C HIS A 69 -3.55 -8.58 3.46
N ARG A 70 -2.87 -8.93 4.54
CA ARG A 70 -1.50 -9.41 4.41
C ARG A 70 -1.50 -10.83 3.90
N PRO A 71 -0.74 -11.06 2.84
CA PRO A 71 -0.81 -12.36 2.22
C PRO A 71 -0.24 -13.46 3.05
N GLU A 72 0.61 -13.15 4.03
CA GLU A 72 1.17 -14.16 4.69
C GLU A 72 0.68 -14.40 5.95
N ASP A 73 -0.37 -14.02 6.34
CA ASP A 73 -0.71 -14.05 7.54
C ASP A 73 -0.93 -15.29 8.03
N ASP A 74 -1.23 -16.05 7.95
CA ASP A 74 -1.71 -17.07 8.55
C ASP A 74 -0.83 -18.04 8.99
N ILE A 75 0.19 -18.02 8.86
CA ILE A 75 0.90 -18.96 9.19
C ILE A 75 1.00 -19.26 10.50
N GLY A 76 1.31 -19.77 11.03
CA GLY A 76 1.42 -19.87 12.27
C GLY A 76 0.48 -20.13 12.96
N LYS A 77 0.01 -20.09 12.82
CA LYS A 77 -0.81 -20.15 13.59
C LYS A 77 -1.17 -21.04 13.69
#